data_96e171617650a74cd23cb71c7a187957
#
_entry.id   96e171617650a74cd23cb71c7a187957
#
_cell.length_a   1.000
_cell.length_b   1.000
_cell.length_c   1.000
_cell.angle_alpha   90.00
_cell.angle_beta   90.00
_cell.angle_gamma   90.00
#
_symmetry.space_group_name_H-M   'P 1'
#
loop_
_entity.id
_entity.type
_entity.pdbx_description
1 polymer ?
#
loop_
_entity_poly.entity_id
_entity_poly.type
_entity_poly.pdbx_seq_one_letter_code
_entity_poly.pdbx_strand_id
1 'polypeptide(L)'
;VGFGALIGAAAGFFAWSLLKDNGTRKEENADDRVAFLDTTVLQHNFPLPQNMPIPYAVLDIRGHILMYNEKFAKEFPNMELILPVVDQLKKAGIGKHAVVVVEEKHYDAMLNQCEVVEENGAVGNVLNMTLVDISKQYELEERLDRNETVIGMLFLDNYEDVMDSLAEDRQPLLSAIVDRKLTQFAADANGVMRKLQMDRYILLLSKGDLEALKEKKFDIMNTIREINVGEHIPVTMSMGVGIGGGSLEDAMQSAKAALDLALGRGGDQVLSKEGEKYLFYGAKAGEVGRIGRIRARVKADALWELMGASSSIMVMGHRNGDLDSLGSSMGICAIARAMGKKCRIVMNEVSTGIKCISEQMAQDEYYQTAFMKEKDALKEMDDKTLVIVVDTHRTSMVEGPSVLEAAKKIVVFDHHRKSAQDFIEQAVLLYHEPYASSTSELITEMIQHIGKKIKLRSIEADALLAGITVDTKNFAVKTGAITFESAGFLRRNGADSIRVRMLFQNDIDSYKAKATAVRDAELYLGSMALSVCPANRENSTLTAAQAADDLMNVTGVKASFVCCKVDDVVYASARSFGAECAENYGKTGRRRSFHRFRGAA
;
A
#
# COMPACT_ATOMS: atom_id res chain seq x y z
N VAL A 1 23.56 -23.77 8.18
CA VAL A 1 23.32 -23.99 9.63
C VAL A 1 23.64 -25.41 10.06
N GLY A 2 23.66 -26.39 9.13
CA GLY A 2 23.87 -27.82 9.48
C GLY A 2 25.34 -28.28 9.61
N PHE A 3 26.29 -27.66 8.92
CA PHE A 3 27.67 -28.17 8.84
C PHE A 3 28.59 -27.59 9.94
N GLY A 4 28.40 -26.33 10.34
CA GLY A 4 29.19 -25.72 11.44
C GLY A 4 28.88 -26.35 12.80
N ALA A 5 27.63 -26.73 13.05
CA ALA A 5 27.23 -27.40 14.29
C ALA A 5 27.84 -28.80 14.45
N LEU A 6 28.09 -29.52 13.36
CA LEU A 6 28.70 -30.85 13.38
C LEU A 6 30.22 -30.81 13.70
N ILE A 7 30.93 -29.78 13.21
CA ILE A 7 32.38 -29.62 13.46
C ILE A 7 32.61 -29.09 14.87
N GLY A 8 31.79 -28.15 15.34
CA GLY A 8 31.85 -27.68 16.73
C GLY A 8 31.51 -28.75 17.76
N ALA A 9 30.52 -29.61 17.45
CA ALA A 9 30.16 -30.76 18.29
C ALA A 9 31.28 -31.82 18.31
N ALA A 10 31.98 -32.06 17.20
CA ALA A 10 33.08 -33.01 17.14
C ALA A 10 34.30 -32.52 17.93
N ALA A 11 34.66 -31.27 17.84
CA ALA A 11 35.74 -30.67 18.63
C ALA A 11 35.42 -30.62 20.12
N GLY A 12 34.18 -30.29 20.49
CA GLY A 12 33.67 -30.29 21.86
C GLY A 12 33.57 -31.72 22.44
N PHE A 13 33.16 -32.71 21.63
CA PHE A 13 33.03 -34.10 22.05
C PHE A 13 34.41 -34.75 22.29
N PHE A 14 35.43 -34.41 21.50
CA PHE A 14 36.78 -34.90 21.67
C PHE A 14 37.45 -34.32 22.96
N ALA A 15 37.24 -33.02 23.21
CA ALA A 15 37.69 -32.41 24.48
C ALA A 15 36.94 -32.99 25.67
N TRP A 16 35.62 -33.28 25.57
CA TRP A 16 34.81 -33.87 26.62
C TRP A 16 35.14 -35.34 26.91
N SER A 17 35.53 -36.14 25.89
CA SER A 17 35.90 -37.55 26.09
C SER A 17 37.25 -37.69 26.81
N LEU A 18 38.18 -36.75 26.66
CA LEU A 18 39.45 -36.74 27.39
C LEU A 18 39.35 -36.27 28.85
N LEU A 19 38.28 -35.52 29.18
CA LEU A 19 38.03 -34.98 30.53
C LEU A 19 37.16 -35.85 31.40
N LYS A 20 36.54 -36.95 30.87
CA LYS A 20 35.59 -37.78 31.60
C LYS A 20 36.22 -38.80 32.57
N ASP A 21 37.54 -38.93 32.54
CA ASP A 21 38.21 -39.99 33.32
C ASP A 21 38.78 -39.58 34.70
N ASN A 22 38.58 -38.32 35.15
CA ASN A 22 39.02 -37.92 36.48
C ASN A 22 37.94 -37.19 37.29
N GLY A 23 37.42 -37.91 38.27
CA GLY A 23 36.31 -37.52 39.13
C GLY A 23 36.57 -36.37 40.08
N THR A 24 35.47 -35.75 40.40
CA THR A 24 35.09 -35.05 41.65
C THR A 24 36.17 -34.51 42.59
N ARG A 25 36.29 -33.16 42.71
CA ARG A 25 36.53 -32.44 43.97
C ARG A 25 36.18 -30.95 43.91
N LYS A 26 35.37 -30.57 44.87
CA LYS A 26 35.09 -29.31 45.58
C LYS A 26 35.58 -27.96 45.06
N GLU A 27 34.59 -27.02 45.00
CA GLU A 27 34.77 -25.57 44.98
C GLU A 27 35.59 -25.05 46.14
N GLU A 28 36.65 -24.28 45.87
CA GLU A 28 37.23 -23.28 46.78
C GLU A 28 37.77 -22.11 45.95
N ASN A 29 37.51 -20.90 46.41
CA ASN A 29 37.82 -19.60 45.85
C ASN A 29 39.24 -19.48 45.27
N ALA A 30 39.34 -19.11 43.99
CA ALA A 30 40.63 -18.82 43.34
C ALA A 30 40.58 -17.47 42.60
N ASP A 31 40.57 -16.40 43.39
CA ASP A 31 41.11 -15.11 42.93
C ASP A 31 42.63 -15.13 43.16
N ASP A 32 43.40 -14.69 42.12
CA ASP A 32 44.83 -14.42 42.14
C ASP A 32 45.86 -15.56 42.28
N ARG A 33 45.87 -16.51 41.34
CA ARG A 33 47.13 -17.21 40.98
C ARG A 33 47.30 -17.27 39.45
N VAL A 34 48.01 -16.35 38.89
CA VAL A 34 48.54 -16.45 37.52
C VAL A 34 49.68 -17.49 37.58
N ALA A 35 49.37 -18.76 37.41
CA ALA A 35 50.38 -19.78 37.16
C ALA A 35 50.84 -19.62 35.72
N PHE A 36 52.16 -19.41 35.52
CA PHE A 36 52.80 -19.56 34.23
C PHE A 36 52.72 -21.03 33.85
N LEU A 37 51.78 -21.40 32.99
CA LEU A 37 51.68 -22.72 32.42
C LEU A 37 52.93 -22.98 31.55
N ASP A 38 53.72 -23.97 31.96
CA ASP A 38 54.88 -24.39 31.18
C ASP A 38 54.42 -24.98 29.85
N THR A 39 54.85 -24.36 28.73
CA THR A 39 54.49 -24.80 27.39
C THR A 39 54.83 -26.25 27.07
N THR A 40 55.83 -26.82 27.78
CA THR A 40 56.22 -28.23 27.69
C THR A 40 55.16 -29.15 28.24
N VAL A 41 54.48 -28.77 29.30
CA VAL A 41 53.38 -29.55 29.94
C VAL A 41 52.12 -29.50 29.05
N LEU A 42 51.85 -28.37 28.45
CA LEU A 42 50.75 -28.24 27.47
C LEU A 42 50.95 -29.13 26.24
N GLN A 43 52.18 -29.25 25.72
CA GLN A 43 52.51 -30.12 24.59
C GLN A 43 52.32 -31.60 24.87
N HIS A 44 52.56 -32.05 26.12
CA HIS A 44 52.38 -33.44 26.52
C HIS A 44 50.91 -33.81 26.82
N ASN A 45 50.17 -32.90 27.45
CA ASN A 45 48.80 -33.16 27.90
C ASN A 45 47.71 -32.75 26.90
N PHE A 46 48.08 -31.88 25.91
CA PHE A 46 47.23 -31.48 24.82
C PHE A 46 47.96 -31.69 23.48
N PRO A 47 47.97 -32.93 22.93
CA PRO A 47 48.47 -33.13 21.60
C PRO A 47 47.55 -32.40 20.62
N LEU A 48 47.93 -31.17 20.25
CA LEU A 48 47.25 -30.44 19.20
C LEU A 48 47.25 -31.30 17.93
N PRO A 49 46.09 -31.61 17.34
CA PRO A 49 46.07 -32.28 16.07
C PRO A 49 46.67 -31.38 15.02
N GLN A 50 47.98 -31.52 14.75
CA GLN A 50 48.74 -30.70 13.81
C GLN A 50 48.09 -30.77 12.40
N ASN A 51 47.42 -31.89 12.06
CA ASN A 51 46.76 -32.09 10.78
C ASN A 51 45.28 -31.63 10.77
N MET A 52 44.83 -30.89 11.78
CA MET A 52 43.45 -30.37 11.79
C MET A 52 43.24 -29.38 10.64
N PRO A 53 42.18 -29.54 9.79
CA PRO A 53 42.01 -28.72 8.61
C PRO A 53 41.54 -27.27 8.89
N ILE A 54 41.27 -26.96 10.16
CA ILE A 54 40.86 -25.61 10.59
C ILE A 54 41.97 -24.97 11.44
N PRO A 55 42.18 -23.64 11.34
CA PRO A 55 43.04 -22.88 12.23
C PRO A 55 42.57 -23.04 13.69
N TYR A 56 43.50 -23.42 14.53
CA TYR A 56 43.25 -23.67 15.93
C TYR A 56 44.39 -23.12 16.79
N ALA A 57 44.08 -22.40 17.88
CA ALA A 57 45.05 -21.89 18.81
C ALA A 57 44.58 -22.05 20.26
N VAL A 58 45.53 -22.25 21.17
CA VAL A 58 45.32 -22.23 22.61
C VAL A 58 45.92 -20.94 23.15
N LEU A 59 45.14 -20.26 23.98
CA LEU A 59 45.52 -18.97 24.55
C LEU A 59 45.45 -19.06 26.09
N ASP A 60 46.22 -18.20 26.73
CA ASP A 60 46.02 -17.94 28.16
C ASP A 60 44.70 -17.13 28.39
N ILE A 61 44.31 -16.99 29.64
CA ILE A 61 43.11 -16.22 30.02
C ILE A 61 43.21 -14.73 29.63
N ARG A 62 44.43 -14.23 29.44
CA ARG A 62 44.68 -12.83 29.00
C ARG A 62 44.55 -12.70 27.49
N GLY A 63 44.64 -13.82 26.74
CA GLY A 63 44.54 -13.85 25.29
C GLY A 63 45.85 -13.98 24.55
N HIS A 64 46.96 -14.26 25.25
CA HIS A 64 48.23 -14.55 24.60
C HIS A 64 48.21 -15.95 24.03
N ILE A 65 48.72 -16.14 22.84
CA ILE A 65 48.77 -17.42 22.15
C ILE A 65 49.87 -18.28 22.81
N LEU A 66 49.47 -19.44 23.34
CA LEU A 66 50.39 -20.42 23.94
C LEU A 66 50.80 -21.46 22.90
N MET A 67 49.90 -21.93 22.10
CA MET A 67 50.09 -22.98 21.09
C MET A 67 49.15 -22.75 19.88
N TYR A 68 49.54 -23.23 18.72
CA TYR A 68 48.74 -23.23 17.52
C TYR A 68 49.11 -24.38 16.60
N ASN A 69 48.21 -24.74 15.67
CA ASN A 69 48.47 -25.78 14.68
C ASN A 69 49.10 -25.17 13.40
N GLU A 70 49.60 -26.06 12.54
CA GLU A 70 50.24 -25.66 11.26
C GLU A 70 49.30 -24.86 10.34
N LYS A 71 48.01 -25.16 10.38
CA LYS A 71 46.99 -24.43 9.60
C LYS A 71 46.87 -22.98 10.08
N PHE A 72 46.87 -22.76 11.39
CA PHE A 72 46.82 -21.43 11.99
C PHE A 72 48.06 -20.60 11.60
N ALA A 73 49.28 -21.19 11.70
CA ALA A 73 50.52 -20.53 11.35
C ALA A 73 50.57 -20.11 9.88
N LYS A 74 50.00 -20.94 8.98
CA LYS A 74 49.97 -20.64 7.53
C LYS A 74 48.96 -19.54 7.20
N GLU A 75 47.85 -19.50 7.91
CA GLU A 75 46.74 -18.59 7.61
C GLU A 75 46.93 -17.21 8.31
N PHE A 76 47.60 -17.19 9.48
CA PHE A 76 47.87 -15.98 10.27
C PHE A 76 49.38 -15.82 10.55
N PRO A 77 50.18 -15.49 9.55
CA PRO A 77 51.63 -15.30 9.73
C PRO A 77 51.94 -14.08 10.61
N ASN A 78 51.06 -13.07 10.63
CA ASN A 78 51.14 -11.94 11.54
C ASN A 78 50.21 -12.14 12.73
N MET A 79 50.77 -12.57 13.86
CA MET A 79 50.02 -12.86 15.08
C MET A 79 49.38 -11.61 15.72
N GLU A 80 49.85 -10.40 15.42
CA GLU A 80 49.29 -9.16 15.96
C GLU A 80 47.85 -8.92 15.48
N LEU A 81 47.48 -9.46 14.30
CA LEU A 81 46.11 -9.36 13.75
C LEU A 81 45.10 -10.16 14.55
N ILE A 82 45.51 -11.11 15.38
CA ILE A 82 44.64 -11.98 16.14
C ILE A 82 44.22 -11.36 17.48
N LEU A 83 44.99 -10.46 18.05
CA LEU A 83 44.67 -9.82 19.32
C LEU A 83 43.30 -9.11 19.32
N PRO A 84 42.96 -8.29 18.30
CA PRO A 84 41.64 -7.69 18.20
C PRO A 84 40.50 -8.73 18.05
N VAL A 85 40.75 -9.86 17.39
CA VAL A 85 39.81 -10.95 17.24
C VAL A 85 39.50 -11.59 18.59
N VAL A 86 40.52 -11.86 19.39
CA VAL A 86 40.35 -12.41 20.75
C VAL A 86 39.49 -11.49 21.61
N ASP A 87 39.75 -10.18 21.57
CA ASP A 87 38.97 -9.20 22.31
C ASP A 87 37.50 -9.14 21.84
N GLN A 88 37.27 -9.27 20.55
CA GLN A 88 35.94 -9.31 19.97
C GLN A 88 35.20 -10.58 20.43
N LEU A 89 35.87 -11.75 20.43
CA LEU A 89 35.30 -13.01 20.87
C LEU A 89 35.01 -13.03 22.37
N LYS A 90 35.88 -12.45 23.21
CA LYS A 90 35.65 -12.28 24.64
C LYS A 90 34.39 -11.44 24.91
N LYS A 91 34.19 -10.36 24.16
CA LYS A 91 32.99 -9.50 24.24
C LYS A 91 31.73 -10.22 23.77
N ALA A 92 31.83 -11.07 22.76
CA ALA A 92 30.70 -11.88 22.27
C ALA A 92 30.28 -12.96 23.28
N GLY A 93 31.22 -13.43 24.10
CA GLY A 93 31.03 -14.39 25.16
C GLY A 93 31.65 -15.76 24.87
N ILE A 94 32.26 -16.37 25.89
CA ILE A 94 32.87 -17.69 25.79
C ILE A 94 31.80 -18.74 25.41
N GLY A 95 32.13 -19.65 24.50
CA GLY A 95 31.22 -20.66 23.96
C GLY A 95 30.25 -20.19 22.90
N LYS A 96 30.33 -18.92 22.47
CA LYS A 96 29.50 -18.35 21.38
C LYS A 96 30.27 -18.22 20.09
N HIS A 97 29.59 -18.42 18.98
CA HIS A 97 30.08 -18.11 17.66
C HIS A 97 30.00 -16.63 17.36
N ALA A 98 31.05 -16.09 16.71
CA ALA A 98 31.03 -14.73 16.20
C ALA A 98 31.73 -14.69 14.83
N VAL A 99 31.15 -13.90 13.91
CA VAL A 99 31.80 -13.63 12.62
C VAL A 99 32.82 -12.52 12.84
N VAL A 100 34.06 -12.81 12.49
CA VAL A 100 35.19 -11.87 12.58
C VAL A 100 35.85 -11.70 11.22
N VAL A 101 36.37 -10.52 10.95
CA VAL A 101 37.06 -10.21 9.69
C VAL A 101 38.57 -10.06 9.97
N VAL A 102 39.36 -10.82 9.23
CA VAL A 102 40.83 -10.73 9.28
C VAL A 102 41.36 -10.63 7.85
N GLU A 103 42.05 -9.55 7.50
CA GLU A 103 42.60 -9.33 6.14
C GLU A 103 41.60 -9.61 5.00
N GLU A 104 40.43 -9.00 5.05
CA GLU A 104 39.35 -9.16 4.05
C GLU A 104 38.68 -10.54 4.02
N LYS A 105 39.10 -11.50 4.85
CA LYS A 105 38.45 -12.80 4.97
C LYS A 105 37.52 -12.85 6.16
N HIS A 106 36.41 -13.54 6.00
CA HIS A 106 35.41 -13.74 7.03
C HIS A 106 35.60 -15.11 7.70
N TYR A 107 35.70 -15.12 9.01
CA TYR A 107 35.83 -16.33 9.80
C TYR A 107 34.68 -16.46 10.77
N ASP A 108 34.05 -17.64 10.82
CA ASP A 108 33.23 -18.03 11.97
C ASP A 108 34.19 -18.50 13.08
N ALA A 109 34.28 -17.70 14.14
CA ALA A 109 35.23 -17.89 15.21
C ALA A 109 34.51 -18.18 16.52
N MET A 110 35.11 -19.05 17.33
CA MET A 110 34.60 -19.43 18.65
C MET A 110 35.74 -19.50 19.64
N LEU A 111 35.48 -19.06 20.87
CA LEU A 111 36.39 -19.13 22.00
C LEU A 111 35.77 -19.98 23.10
N ASN A 112 36.40 -21.09 23.44
CA ASN A 112 35.96 -22.00 24.49
C ASN A 112 36.97 -21.99 25.64
N GLN A 113 36.48 -22.05 26.87
CA GLN A 113 37.32 -22.21 28.07
C GLN A 113 37.46 -23.71 28.41
N CYS A 114 38.68 -24.11 28.67
CA CYS A 114 39.01 -25.47 29.08
C CYS A 114 39.90 -25.44 30.33
N GLU A 115 39.70 -26.40 31.22
CA GLU A 115 40.54 -26.63 32.38
C GLU A 115 41.70 -27.56 32.01
N VAL A 116 42.90 -27.23 32.44
CA VAL A 116 44.11 -28.03 32.28
C VAL A 116 44.66 -28.37 33.63
N VAL A 117 44.88 -29.66 33.87
CA VAL A 117 45.50 -30.12 35.12
C VAL A 117 46.98 -30.33 34.88
N GLU A 118 47.83 -29.63 35.64
CA GLU A 118 49.28 -29.78 35.62
C GLU A 118 49.71 -31.04 36.36
N GLU A 119 50.94 -31.53 36.07
CA GLU A 119 51.52 -32.70 36.73
C GLU A 119 51.62 -32.55 38.27
N ASN A 120 51.70 -31.33 38.77
CA ASN A 120 51.73 -30.97 40.19
C ASN A 120 50.31 -30.94 40.83
N GLY A 121 49.25 -31.23 40.05
CA GLY A 121 47.86 -31.20 40.48
C GLY A 121 47.21 -29.81 40.48
N ALA A 122 47.90 -28.76 40.00
CA ALA A 122 47.32 -27.45 39.85
C ALA A 122 46.38 -27.40 38.63
N VAL A 123 45.23 -26.71 38.76
CA VAL A 123 44.23 -26.56 37.70
C VAL A 123 44.39 -25.15 37.12
N GLY A 124 44.73 -25.07 35.85
CA GLY A 124 44.82 -23.82 35.08
C GLY A 124 43.70 -23.74 34.07
N ASN A 125 43.29 -22.51 33.71
CA ASN A 125 42.29 -22.28 32.66
C ASN A 125 42.99 -21.80 31.39
N VAL A 126 42.64 -22.39 30.24
CA VAL A 126 43.07 -21.95 28.91
C VAL A 126 41.85 -21.68 28.02
N LEU A 127 42.07 -20.86 27.02
CA LEU A 127 41.05 -20.55 26.01
C LEU A 127 41.43 -21.23 24.69
N ASN A 128 40.53 -21.99 24.15
CA ASN A 128 40.67 -22.62 22.84
C ASN A 128 39.94 -21.81 21.80
N MET A 129 40.67 -21.35 20.79
CA MET A 129 40.15 -20.56 19.69
C MET A 129 40.14 -21.40 18.41
N THR A 130 38.98 -21.45 17.75
CA THR A 130 38.80 -22.03 16.41
C THR A 130 38.32 -20.96 15.46
N LEU A 131 38.85 -20.99 14.21
CA LEU A 131 38.42 -20.12 13.14
C LEU A 131 38.11 -20.96 11.90
N VAL A 132 36.91 -20.82 11.39
CA VAL A 132 36.46 -21.49 10.16
C VAL A 132 36.33 -20.44 9.08
N ASP A 133 37.08 -20.55 7.99
CA ASP A 133 36.98 -19.62 6.85
C ASP A 133 35.60 -19.79 6.19
N ILE A 134 34.76 -18.78 6.29
CA ILE A 134 33.44 -18.69 5.71
C ILE A 134 33.36 -17.64 4.59
N SER A 135 34.51 -17.13 4.11
CA SER A 135 34.57 -16.06 3.12
C SER A 135 33.77 -16.44 1.86
N LYS A 136 33.94 -17.66 1.38
CA LYS A 136 33.20 -18.14 0.20
C LYS A 136 31.68 -18.23 0.44
N GLN A 137 31.28 -18.64 1.64
CA GLN A 137 29.87 -18.67 2.02
C GLN A 137 29.32 -17.23 2.09
N TYR A 138 30.05 -16.34 2.71
CA TYR A 138 29.69 -14.93 2.83
C TYR A 138 29.58 -14.24 1.47
N GLU A 139 30.55 -14.46 0.57
CA GLU A 139 30.50 -13.99 -0.81
C GLU A 139 29.30 -14.53 -1.58
N LEU A 140 28.94 -15.80 -1.36
CA LEU A 140 27.78 -16.42 -2.01
C LEU A 140 26.48 -15.84 -1.46
N GLU A 141 26.37 -15.64 -0.18
CA GLU A 141 25.20 -15.00 0.46
C GLU A 141 25.04 -13.56 -0.03
N GLU A 142 26.12 -12.78 -0.08
CA GLU A 142 26.11 -11.43 -0.62
C GLU A 142 25.73 -11.38 -2.11
N ARG A 143 26.25 -12.33 -2.90
CA ARG A 143 25.84 -12.48 -4.32
C ARG A 143 24.39 -12.85 -4.47
N LEU A 144 23.87 -13.73 -3.63
CA LEU A 144 22.46 -14.12 -3.65
C LEU A 144 21.58 -12.90 -3.28
N ASP A 145 21.95 -12.15 -2.25
CA ASP A 145 21.24 -10.95 -1.84
C ASP A 145 21.26 -9.87 -2.94
N ARG A 146 22.42 -9.61 -3.54
CA ARG A 146 22.55 -8.65 -4.65
C ARG A 146 21.79 -9.07 -5.91
N ASN A 147 21.67 -10.39 -6.17
CA ASN A 147 20.98 -10.93 -7.32
C ASN A 147 19.48 -11.19 -7.04
N GLU A 148 18.99 -10.86 -5.86
CA GLU A 148 17.57 -10.93 -5.55
C GLU A 148 16.77 -10.13 -6.58
N THR A 149 15.70 -10.75 -7.12
CA THR A 149 14.89 -10.11 -8.16
C THR A 149 14.02 -9.02 -7.58
N VAL A 150 14.11 -7.86 -8.19
CA VAL A 150 13.27 -6.69 -7.89
C VAL A 150 12.29 -6.48 -9.03
N ILE A 151 11.05 -6.19 -8.67
CA ILE A 151 9.97 -5.85 -9.61
C ILE A 151 9.61 -4.37 -9.45
N GLY A 152 9.66 -3.62 -10.53
CA GLY A 152 9.09 -2.29 -10.65
C GLY A 152 7.78 -2.35 -11.45
N MET A 153 6.69 -1.86 -10.89
CA MET A 153 5.44 -1.64 -11.63
C MET A 153 5.30 -0.15 -11.91
N LEU A 154 5.23 0.20 -13.19
CA LEU A 154 5.19 1.58 -13.64
C LEU A 154 3.85 1.87 -14.30
N PHE A 155 3.32 3.05 -14.01
CA PHE A 155 2.09 3.59 -14.56
C PHE A 155 2.35 5.02 -15.06
N LEU A 156 1.90 5.33 -16.27
CA LEU A 156 1.90 6.70 -16.81
C LEU A 156 0.62 7.39 -16.36
N ASP A 157 0.73 8.32 -15.41
CA ASP A 157 -0.41 8.83 -14.64
C ASP A 157 -1.46 9.56 -15.51
N ASN A 158 -1.03 10.24 -16.57
CA ASN A 158 -1.87 11.09 -17.42
C ASN A 158 -1.77 10.74 -18.91
N TYR A 159 -1.43 9.50 -19.23
CA TYR A 159 -1.14 9.10 -20.61
C TYR A 159 -2.35 9.28 -21.54
N GLU A 160 -3.55 8.87 -21.10
CA GLU A 160 -4.79 9.03 -21.88
C GLU A 160 -5.10 10.51 -22.13
N ASP A 161 -4.99 11.37 -21.10
CA ASP A 161 -5.25 12.82 -21.25
C ASP A 161 -4.28 13.50 -22.22
N VAL A 162 -3.00 13.11 -22.18
CA VAL A 162 -1.99 13.64 -23.12
C VAL A 162 -2.25 13.11 -24.52
N MET A 163 -2.61 11.83 -24.67
CA MET A 163 -2.95 11.26 -25.97
C MET A 163 -4.17 11.93 -26.60
N ASP A 164 -5.23 12.18 -25.83
CA ASP A 164 -6.46 12.84 -26.29
C ASP A 164 -6.22 14.31 -26.67
N SER A 165 -5.23 14.97 -26.06
CA SER A 165 -4.86 16.35 -26.38
C SER A 165 -4.03 16.48 -27.66
N LEU A 166 -3.45 15.37 -28.15
CA LEU A 166 -2.61 15.36 -29.33
C LEU A 166 -3.40 15.08 -30.59
N ALA A 167 -2.98 15.71 -31.70
CA ALA A 167 -3.46 15.36 -33.01
C ALA A 167 -3.12 13.88 -33.34
N GLU A 168 -4.02 13.19 -34.06
CA GLU A 168 -3.93 11.74 -34.32
C GLU A 168 -2.58 11.29 -34.91
N ASP A 169 -1.95 12.14 -35.73
CA ASP A 169 -0.64 11.89 -36.35
C ASP A 169 0.53 11.93 -35.34
N ARG A 170 0.36 12.57 -34.17
CA ARG A 170 1.38 12.72 -33.14
C ARG A 170 1.29 11.67 -32.02
N GLN A 171 0.14 11.03 -31.86
CA GLN A 171 -0.07 10.01 -30.83
C GLN A 171 0.93 8.83 -30.92
N PRO A 172 1.20 8.24 -32.13
CA PRO A 172 2.20 7.19 -32.25
C PRO A 172 3.62 7.65 -31.91
N LEU A 173 3.93 8.92 -32.18
CA LEU A 173 5.24 9.50 -31.87
C LEU A 173 5.47 9.59 -30.37
N LEU A 174 4.48 10.06 -29.61
CA LEU A 174 4.57 10.10 -28.14
C LEU A 174 4.80 8.70 -27.57
N SER A 175 3.99 7.71 -28.00
CA SER A 175 4.14 6.32 -27.55
C SER A 175 5.55 5.79 -27.83
N ALA A 176 6.08 6.02 -29.03
CA ALA A 176 7.42 5.56 -29.41
C ALA A 176 8.54 6.23 -28.59
N ILE A 177 8.41 7.52 -28.29
CA ILE A 177 9.40 8.25 -27.47
C ILE A 177 9.38 7.73 -26.03
N VAL A 178 8.20 7.55 -25.42
CA VAL A 178 8.05 7.00 -24.08
C VAL A 178 8.63 5.60 -23.99
N ASP A 179 8.23 4.70 -24.91
CA ASP A 179 8.72 3.31 -24.97
C ASP A 179 10.25 3.27 -25.09
N ARG A 180 10.83 4.12 -25.93
CA ARG A 180 12.29 4.19 -26.10
C ARG A 180 13.00 4.67 -24.84
N LYS A 181 12.48 5.73 -24.19
CA LYS A 181 13.07 6.28 -22.97
C LYS A 181 13.02 5.29 -21.81
N LEU A 182 11.89 4.61 -21.62
CA LEU A 182 11.74 3.59 -20.58
C LEU A 182 12.61 2.36 -20.85
N THR A 183 12.71 1.93 -22.11
CA THR A 183 13.58 0.80 -22.47
C THR A 183 15.05 1.15 -22.25
N GLN A 184 15.49 2.36 -22.63
CA GLN A 184 16.85 2.82 -22.39
C GLN A 184 17.18 2.89 -20.90
N PHE A 185 16.28 3.47 -20.11
CA PHE A 185 16.42 3.52 -18.65
C PHE A 185 16.63 2.13 -18.03
N ALA A 186 15.84 1.14 -18.45
CA ALA A 186 15.98 -0.23 -17.97
C ALA A 186 17.33 -0.83 -18.38
N ALA A 187 17.76 -0.61 -19.65
CA ALA A 187 19.05 -1.09 -20.14
C ALA A 187 20.22 -0.45 -19.38
N ASP A 188 20.16 0.84 -19.10
CA ASP A 188 21.19 1.55 -18.33
C ASP A 188 21.28 1.07 -16.87
N ALA A 189 20.22 0.43 -16.38
CA ALA A 189 20.14 -0.20 -15.06
C ALA A 189 20.33 -1.73 -15.10
N ASN A 190 20.90 -2.29 -16.15
CA ASN A 190 21.00 -3.75 -16.38
C ASN A 190 19.69 -4.52 -16.19
N GLY A 191 18.55 -3.85 -16.33
CA GLY A 191 17.22 -4.40 -16.17
C GLY A 191 16.49 -4.63 -17.48
N VAL A 192 15.29 -5.15 -17.38
CA VAL A 192 14.40 -5.39 -18.52
C VAL A 192 13.09 -4.69 -18.30
N MET A 193 12.69 -3.82 -19.26
CA MET A 193 11.37 -3.19 -19.27
C MET A 193 10.46 -3.93 -20.26
N ARG A 194 9.21 -4.17 -19.85
CA ARG A 194 8.17 -4.73 -20.72
C ARG A 194 6.89 -3.93 -20.58
N LYS A 195 6.33 -3.55 -21.72
CA LYS A 195 5.00 -2.91 -21.80
C LYS A 195 3.93 -3.99 -21.58
N LEU A 196 3.02 -3.74 -20.64
CA LEU A 196 1.88 -4.62 -20.35
C LEU A 196 0.59 -4.09 -21.00
N GLN A 197 0.39 -2.77 -20.93
CA GLN A 197 -0.74 -2.04 -21.52
C GLN A 197 -0.23 -0.71 -22.09
N MET A 198 -1.10 0.10 -22.66
CA MET A 198 -0.70 1.37 -23.27
C MET A 198 0.02 2.31 -22.29
N ASP A 199 -0.38 2.27 -21.04
CA ASP A 199 0.06 3.14 -19.93
C ASP A 199 0.81 2.39 -18.82
N ARG A 200 1.02 1.05 -18.95
CA ARG A 200 1.57 0.21 -17.89
C ARG A 200 2.78 -0.59 -18.35
N TYR A 201 3.81 -0.58 -17.51
CA TYR A 201 5.05 -1.30 -17.76
C TYR A 201 5.47 -2.07 -16.51
N ILE A 202 6.26 -3.11 -16.74
CA ILE A 202 6.94 -3.85 -15.68
C ILE A 202 8.45 -3.76 -15.92
N LEU A 203 9.19 -3.48 -14.84
CA LEU A 203 10.64 -3.44 -14.79
C LEU A 203 11.12 -4.62 -13.96
N LEU A 204 12.10 -5.36 -14.47
CA LEU A 204 12.78 -6.43 -13.77
C LEU A 204 14.27 -6.08 -13.70
N LEU A 205 14.85 -6.11 -12.50
CA LEU A 205 16.27 -5.86 -12.26
C LEU A 205 16.73 -6.61 -11.01
N SER A 206 18.04 -6.58 -10.75
CA SER A 206 18.60 -7.11 -9.51
C SER A 206 18.54 -6.07 -8.37
N LYS A 207 18.60 -6.53 -7.14
CA LYS A 207 18.67 -5.66 -5.96
C LYS A 207 19.93 -4.78 -5.97
N GLY A 208 21.06 -5.32 -6.46
CA GLY A 208 22.29 -4.56 -6.62
C GLY A 208 22.15 -3.39 -7.60
N ASP A 209 21.43 -3.59 -8.71
CA ASP A 209 21.19 -2.53 -9.70
C ASP A 209 20.17 -1.51 -9.20
N LEU A 210 19.21 -1.93 -8.34
CA LEU A 210 18.27 -1.01 -7.70
C LEU A 210 18.98 0.06 -6.86
N GLU A 211 20.03 -0.29 -6.13
CA GLU A 211 20.77 0.68 -5.32
C GLU A 211 21.35 1.83 -6.18
N ALA A 212 21.86 1.52 -7.36
CA ALA A 212 22.32 2.54 -8.31
C ALA A 212 21.17 3.47 -8.77
N LEU A 213 19.97 2.95 -8.95
CA LEU A 213 18.79 3.76 -9.28
C LEU A 213 18.34 4.65 -8.11
N LYS A 214 18.45 4.15 -6.87
CA LYS A 214 18.15 4.93 -5.67
C LYS A 214 19.12 6.11 -5.49
N GLU A 215 20.42 5.89 -5.72
CA GLU A 215 21.44 6.95 -5.69
C GLU A 215 21.13 8.06 -6.70
N LYS A 216 20.70 7.71 -7.90
CA LYS A 216 20.23 8.64 -8.95
C LYS A 216 18.84 9.20 -8.69
N LYS A 217 18.18 8.80 -7.58
CA LYS A 217 16.82 9.24 -7.20
C LYS A 217 15.78 9.03 -8.31
N PHE A 218 15.94 7.96 -9.10
CA PHE A 218 15.06 7.64 -10.22
C PHE A 218 14.84 8.83 -11.18
N ASP A 219 15.94 9.33 -11.76
CA ASP A 219 15.97 10.48 -12.68
C ASP A 219 15.12 10.32 -13.95
N ILE A 220 14.72 9.09 -14.26
CA ILE A 220 13.77 8.78 -15.34
C ILE A 220 12.48 9.62 -15.26
N MET A 221 12.02 9.96 -14.06
CA MET A 221 10.82 10.78 -13.87
C MET A 221 10.97 12.14 -14.55
N ASN A 222 12.13 12.78 -14.39
CA ASN A 222 12.42 14.05 -15.06
C ASN A 222 12.50 13.86 -16.57
N THR A 223 13.16 12.77 -17.01
CA THR A 223 13.29 12.43 -18.43
C THR A 223 11.93 12.23 -19.11
N ILE A 224 10.95 11.65 -18.42
CA ILE A 224 9.58 11.48 -18.92
C ILE A 224 8.82 12.80 -18.93
N ARG A 225 8.94 13.65 -17.89
CA ARG A 225 8.32 14.99 -17.83
C ARG A 225 8.82 15.93 -18.93
N GLU A 226 10.08 15.77 -19.37
CA GLU A 226 10.69 16.57 -20.43
C GLU A 226 10.25 16.18 -21.83
N ILE A 227 9.48 15.09 -21.99
CA ILE A 227 8.96 14.69 -23.30
C ILE A 227 7.96 15.77 -23.77
N ASN A 228 8.29 16.42 -24.89
CA ASN A 228 7.45 17.43 -25.50
C ASN A 228 7.17 17.04 -26.95
N VAL A 229 5.92 16.85 -27.29
CA VAL A 229 5.45 16.50 -28.65
C VAL A 229 4.58 17.65 -29.23
N GLY A 230 4.72 18.83 -28.66
CA GLY A 230 4.03 20.03 -29.11
C GLY A 230 2.81 20.45 -28.30
N GLU A 231 2.63 19.83 -27.10
CA GLU A 231 1.58 20.16 -26.14
C GLU A 231 2.17 20.68 -24.82
N HIS A 232 1.36 21.42 -24.07
CA HIS A 232 1.78 22.03 -22.79
C HIS A 232 1.65 21.11 -21.57
N ILE A 233 1.09 19.90 -21.75
CA ILE A 233 0.86 18.96 -20.65
C ILE A 233 2.02 17.95 -20.60
N PRO A 234 2.88 17.97 -19.57
CA PRO A 234 3.95 16.99 -19.45
C PRO A 234 3.38 15.59 -19.11
N VAL A 235 4.00 14.56 -19.66
CA VAL A 235 3.72 13.18 -19.26
C VAL A 235 4.28 12.96 -17.84
N THR A 236 3.49 12.37 -16.97
CA THR A 236 3.91 12.00 -15.61
C THR A 236 3.83 10.50 -15.40
N MET A 237 4.64 10.00 -14.48
CA MET A 237 4.68 8.57 -14.20
C MET A 237 4.80 8.29 -12.70
N SER A 238 4.17 7.22 -12.28
CA SER A 238 4.35 6.63 -10.95
C SER A 238 4.96 5.25 -11.06
N MET A 239 5.83 4.88 -10.10
CA MET A 239 6.40 3.55 -10.05
C MET A 239 6.40 3.02 -8.61
N GLY A 240 5.93 1.79 -8.45
CA GLY A 240 6.07 1.01 -7.24
C GLY A 240 7.16 -0.02 -7.42
N VAL A 241 8.13 -0.05 -6.51
CA VAL A 241 9.24 -1.01 -6.51
C VAL A 241 9.06 -1.96 -5.32
N GLY A 242 9.11 -3.26 -5.59
CA GLY A 242 9.00 -4.31 -4.60
C GLY A 242 10.18 -5.26 -4.66
N ILE A 243 10.73 -5.58 -3.49
CA ILE A 243 11.74 -6.60 -3.29
C ILE A 243 11.01 -7.80 -2.68
N GLY A 244 11.19 -8.99 -3.26
CA GLY A 244 10.51 -10.17 -2.79
C GLY A 244 11.37 -10.97 -1.83
N GLY A 245 10.99 -11.12 -0.58
CA GLY A 245 11.69 -11.94 0.42
C GLY A 245 11.76 -13.43 0.07
N GLY A 246 12.18 -13.77 -1.17
CA GLY A 246 12.35 -15.12 -1.68
C GLY A 246 11.37 -15.55 -2.78
N SER A 247 10.31 -14.79 -3.10
CA SER A 247 9.41 -15.13 -4.18
C SER A 247 9.09 -13.95 -5.12
N LEU A 248 8.92 -14.25 -6.40
CA LEU A 248 8.48 -13.26 -7.41
C LEU A 248 7.06 -12.74 -7.11
N GLU A 249 6.21 -13.56 -6.50
CA GLU A 249 4.85 -13.17 -6.14
C GLU A 249 4.87 -12.10 -5.05
N ASP A 250 5.70 -12.25 -4.03
CA ASP A 250 5.86 -11.26 -2.95
C ASP A 250 6.45 -9.95 -3.47
N ALA A 251 7.44 -10.02 -4.39
CA ALA A 251 7.98 -8.85 -5.06
C ALA A 251 6.90 -8.10 -5.84
N MET A 252 6.06 -8.83 -6.58
CA MET A 252 4.99 -8.26 -7.38
C MET A 252 3.88 -7.63 -6.53
N GLN A 253 3.49 -8.27 -5.42
CA GLN A 253 2.53 -7.72 -4.47
C GLN A 253 3.08 -6.48 -3.77
N SER A 254 4.35 -6.50 -3.39
CA SER A 254 5.03 -5.35 -2.78
C SER A 254 5.13 -4.18 -3.76
N ALA A 255 5.51 -4.43 -5.02
CA ALA A 255 5.54 -3.41 -6.07
C ALA A 255 4.16 -2.80 -6.33
N LYS A 256 3.12 -3.63 -6.38
CA LYS A 256 1.74 -3.18 -6.55
C LYS A 256 1.26 -2.32 -5.38
N ALA A 257 1.51 -2.75 -4.15
CA ALA A 257 1.16 -1.96 -2.96
C ALA A 257 1.91 -0.61 -2.92
N ALA A 258 3.19 -0.60 -3.32
CA ALA A 258 3.96 0.63 -3.43
C ALA A 258 3.42 1.55 -4.53
N LEU A 259 3.04 1.00 -5.71
CA LEU A 259 2.43 1.78 -6.78
C LEU A 259 1.06 2.35 -6.36
N ASP A 260 0.19 1.52 -5.77
CA ASP A 260 -1.12 1.97 -5.26
C ASP A 260 -0.97 3.12 -4.25
N LEU A 261 0.07 3.07 -3.40
CA LEU A 261 0.38 4.14 -2.46
C LEU A 261 0.94 5.39 -3.17
N ALA A 262 1.80 5.23 -4.19
CA ALA A 262 2.31 6.35 -4.99
C ALA A 262 1.17 7.11 -5.65
N LEU A 263 0.27 6.38 -6.29
CA LEU A 263 -0.90 6.93 -6.96
C LEU A 263 -1.87 7.56 -5.95
N GLY A 264 -2.11 6.92 -4.78
CA GLY A 264 -2.94 7.46 -3.70
C GLY A 264 -2.41 8.76 -3.08
N ARG A 265 -1.13 9.08 -3.29
CA ARG A 265 -0.50 10.34 -2.85
C ARG A 265 -0.49 11.43 -3.94
N GLY A 266 -1.11 11.16 -5.08
CA GLY A 266 -1.22 12.10 -6.19
C GLY A 266 -0.36 11.77 -7.40
N GLY A 267 0.31 10.63 -7.43
CA GLY A 267 1.16 10.21 -8.55
C GLY A 267 2.48 10.94 -8.65
N ASP A 268 3.14 10.81 -9.81
CA ASP A 268 4.40 11.46 -10.18
C ASP A 268 5.54 11.24 -9.19
N GLN A 269 5.65 10.00 -8.71
CA GLN A 269 6.63 9.57 -7.71
C GLN A 269 6.98 8.09 -7.82
N VAL A 270 8.15 7.72 -7.27
CA VAL A 270 8.55 6.33 -7.11
C VAL A 270 8.53 5.97 -5.63
N LEU A 271 7.91 4.84 -5.30
CA LEU A 271 7.93 4.26 -3.98
C LEU A 271 8.62 2.90 -4.03
N SER A 272 9.61 2.69 -3.16
CA SER A 272 10.23 1.39 -2.92
C SER A 272 9.74 0.83 -1.59
N LYS A 273 9.23 -0.41 -1.60
CA LYS A 273 8.86 -1.13 -0.38
C LYS A 273 9.97 -2.11 -0.01
N GLU A 274 10.55 -1.92 1.17
CA GLU A 274 11.63 -2.73 1.74
C GLU A 274 11.19 -3.27 3.11
N GLY A 275 10.74 -4.51 3.13
CA GLY A 275 10.09 -5.07 4.31
C GLY A 275 8.85 -4.23 4.70
N GLU A 276 8.86 -3.67 5.91
CA GLU A 276 7.78 -2.81 6.41
C GLU A 276 7.97 -1.31 6.09
N LYS A 277 9.08 -0.93 5.46
CA LYS A 277 9.41 0.48 5.20
C LYS A 277 9.11 0.86 3.76
N TYR A 278 8.64 2.10 3.58
CA TYR A 278 8.48 2.73 2.28
C TYR A 278 9.47 3.88 2.12
N LEU A 279 10.21 3.88 1.03
CA LEU A 279 11.11 4.96 0.61
C LEU A 279 10.49 5.71 -0.55
N PHE A 280 10.56 7.04 -0.51
CA PHE A 280 9.89 7.93 -1.46
C PHE A 280 10.92 8.70 -2.29
N TYR A 281 10.73 8.75 -3.62
CA TYR A 281 11.60 9.45 -4.56
C TYR A 281 10.75 10.30 -5.51
N GLY A 282 11.23 11.50 -5.85
CA GLY A 282 10.70 12.32 -6.94
C GLY A 282 9.58 13.29 -6.60
N ALA A 283 8.84 13.12 -5.52
CA ALA A 283 7.77 14.04 -5.15
C ALA A 283 8.33 15.32 -4.50
N LYS A 284 8.25 16.45 -5.18
CA LYS A 284 8.20 17.75 -4.51
C LYS A 284 6.75 18.03 -4.18
N ALA A 285 6.41 18.10 -2.91
CA ALA A 285 5.04 18.27 -2.40
C ALA A 285 4.24 19.48 -2.98
N GLY A 286 4.86 20.35 -3.76
CA GLY A 286 4.24 21.49 -4.43
C GLY A 286 3.88 21.29 -5.91
N GLU A 287 4.44 20.29 -6.60
CA GLU A 287 4.24 20.12 -8.06
C GLU A 287 3.07 19.17 -8.38
N VAL A 288 2.83 18.17 -7.55
CA VAL A 288 1.72 17.20 -7.74
C VAL A 288 0.36 17.90 -7.71
N GLY A 289 0.15 18.83 -6.77
CA GLY A 289 -1.05 19.68 -6.74
C GLY A 289 -1.19 20.61 -7.95
N ARG A 290 -0.10 20.91 -8.67
CA ARG A 290 -0.11 21.82 -9.83
C ARG A 290 -0.56 21.11 -11.11
N ILE A 291 -0.17 19.86 -11.30
CA ILE A 291 -0.52 19.03 -12.46
C ILE A 291 -1.99 18.59 -12.38
N GLY A 292 -2.46 18.15 -11.22
CA GLY A 292 -3.88 17.87 -10.97
C GLY A 292 -4.77 19.08 -11.30
N ARG A 293 -4.36 20.26 -10.86
CA ARG A 293 -5.10 21.51 -11.13
C ARG A 293 -5.15 21.90 -12.62
N ILE A 294 -4.09 21.59 -13.40
CA ILE A 294 -4.09 21.84 -14.85
C ILE A 294 -5.10 20.93 -15.55
N ARG A 295 -5.13 19.64 -15.19
CA ARG A 295 -6.11 18.67 -15.72
C ARG A 295 -7.54 19.09 -15.38
N ALA A 296 -7.79 19.36 -14.10
CA ALA A 296 -9.09 19.79 -13.63
C ALA A 296 -9.59 21.03 -14.40
N ARG A 297 -8.70 21.98 -14.68
CA ARG A 297 -9.04 23.19 -15.45
C ARG A 297 -9.41 22.86 -16.89
N VAL A 298 -8.63 22.03 -17.57
CA VAL A 298 -8.93 21.64 -18.98
C VAL A 298 -10.27 20.90 -19.05
N LYS A 299 -10.52 19.96 -18.14
CA LYS A 299 -11.80 19.22 -18.06
C LYS A 299 -12.97 20.16 -17.69
N ALA A 300 -12.71 21.17 -16.84
CA ALA A 300 -13.71 22.19 -16.47
C ALA A 300 -14.11 23.08 -17.64
N ASP A 301 -13.14 23.51 -18.46
CA ASP A 301 -13.39 24.29 -19.67
C ASP A 301 -14.17 23.44 -20.71
N ALA A 302 -13.78 22.17 -20.92
CA ALA A 302 -14.48 21.24 -21.81
C ALA A 302 -15.92 20.97 -21.34
N LEU A 303 -16.14 20.74 -20.04
CA LEU A 303 -17.48 20.60 -19.47
C LEU A 303 -18.33 21.85 -19.73
N TRP A 304 -17.76 23.03 -19.49
CA TRP A 304 -18.46 24.30 -19.74
C TRP A 304 -18.90 24.44 -21.18
N GLU A 305 -18.05 24.13 -22.14
CA GLU A 305 -18.39 24.17 -23.57
C GLU A 305 -19.47 23.16 -23.94
N LEU A 306 -19.37 21.92 -23.50
CA LEU A 306 -20.36 20.86 -23.74
C LEU A 306 -21.74 21.25 -23.19
N MET A 307 -21.78 21.73 -21.93
CA MET A 307 -23.02 22.23 -21.31
C MET A 307 -23.58 23.44 -22.06
N GLY A 308 -22.71 24.36 -22.52
CA GLY A 308 -23.10 25.53 -23.29
C GLY A 308 -23.76 25.19 -24.64
N ALA A 309 -23.24 24.17 -25.32
CA ALA A 309 -23.73 23.70 -26.62
C ALA A 309 -25.01 22.82 -26.53
N SER A 310 -25.44 22.45 -25.29
CA SER A 310 -26.56 21.57 -25.05
C SER A 310 -27.88 22.35 -24.85
N SER A 311 -29.01 21.74 -25.19
CA SER A 311 -30.36 22.32 -24.98
C SER A 311 -30.75 22.24 -23.49
N SER A 312 -30.48 21.11 -22.86
CA SER A 312 -30.77 20.82 -21.47
C SER A 312 -29.73 19.84 -20.91
N ILE A 313 -29.69 19.71 -19.61
CA ILE A 313 -28.77 18.82 -18.91
C ILE A 313 -29.57 17.85 -18.06
N MET A 314 -29.27 16.56 -18.18
CA MET A 314 -29.78 15.52 -17.31
C MET A 314 -28.62 14.90 -16.57
N VAL A 315 -28.67 14.90 -15.24
CA VAL A 315 -27.65 14.29 -14.39
C VAL A 315 -28.24 13.12 -13.65
N MET A 316 -27.49 12.03 -13.54
CA MET A 316 -27.88 10.84 -12.79
C MET A 316 -26.66 10.18 -12.15
N GLY A 317 -26.87 9.55 -11.02
CA GLY A 317 -25.84 8.77 -10.35
C GLY A 317 -26.05 7.27 -10.48
N HIS A 318 -25.57 6.52 -9.49
CA HIS A 318 -25.80 5.08 -9.41
C HIS A 318 -27.14 4.73 -8.74
N ARG A 319 -27.67 3.53 -9.03
CA ARG A 319 -28.84 2.97 -8.33
C ARG A 319 -28.60 2.95 -6.83
N ASN A 320 -29.64 3.27 -6.05
CA ASN A 320 -29.54 3.47 -4.61
C ASN A 320 -28.52 4.55 -4.25
N GLY A 321 -28.58 5.69 -4.95
CA GLY A 321 -27.66 6.81 -4.77
C GLY A 321 -27.46 7.19 -3.31
N ASP A 322 -26.25 7.56 -2.97
CA ASP A 322 -25.85 8.06 -1.66
C ASP A 322 -25.63 9.58 -1.67
N LEU A 323 -25.03 10.12 -0.61
CA LEU A 323 -24.78 11.55 -0.50
C LEU A 323 -23.70 12.05 -1.48
N ASP A 324 -22.77 11.18 -1.94
CA ASP A 324 -21.79 11.58 -2.93
C ASP A 324 -22.42 11.70 -4.32
N SER A 325 -23.22 10.72 -4.70
CA SER A 325 -23.98 10.72 -5.95
C SER A 325 -24.94 11.91 -6.05
N LEU A 326 -25.70 12.19 -4.97
CA LEU A 326 -26.63 13.31 -4.94
C LEU A 326 -25.92 14.66 -4.86
N GLY A 327 -24.90 14.80 -4.01
CA GLY A 327 -24.11 16.01 -3.87
C GLY A 327 -23.45 16.42 -5.19
N SER A 328 -22.85 15.44 -5.88
CA SER A 328 -22.27 15.64 -7.21
C SER A 328 -23.31 16.08 -8.24
N SER A 329 -24.51 15.46 -8.23
CA SER A 329 -25.63 15.87 -9.10
C SER A 329 -26.06 17.31 -8.82
N MET A 330 -26.15 17.71 -7.55
CA MET A 330 -26.51 19.10 -7.18
C MET A 330 -25.40 20.09 -7.58
N GLY A 331 -24.13 19.72 -7.51
CA GLY A 331 -23.01 20.50 -8.00
C GLY A 331 -23.09 20.75 -9.51
N ILE A 332 -23.44 19.74 -10.31
CA ILE A 332 -23.71 19.90 -11.75
C ILE A 332 -24.90 20.83 -11.99
N CYS A 333 -25.98 20.70 -11.22
CA CYS A 333 -27.12 21.63 -11.32
C CYS A 333 -26.72 23.08 -10.98
N ALA A 334 -25.81 23.30 -10.04
CA ALA A 334 -25.29 24.64 -9.75
C ALA A 334 -24.51 25.23 -10.92
N ILE A 335 -23.70 24.43 -11.62
CA ILE A 335 -23.00 24.85 -12.85
C ILE A 335 -24.02 25.18 -13.93
N ALA A 336 -24.99 24.31 -14.18
CA ALA A 336 -26.04 24.51 -15.19
C ALA A 336 -26.84 25.79 -14.92
N ARG A 337 -27.23 26.02 -13.66
CA ARG A 337 -27.94 27.24 -13.25
C ARG A 337 -27.12 28.51 -13.50
N ALA A 338 -25.81 28.48 -13.26
CA ALA A 338 -24.92 29.61 -13.55
C ALA A 338 -24.86 29.94 -15.06
N MET A 339 -25.11 28.94 -15.90
CA MET A 339 -25.20 29.09 -17.37
C MET A 339 -26.61 29.41 -17.86
N GLY A 340 -27.60 29.49 -16.98
CA GLY A 340 -29.01 29.67 -17.38
C GLY A 340 -29.59 28.43 -18.08
N LYS A 341 -28.99 27.25 -17.90
CA LYS A 341 -29.45 26.01 -18.50
C LYS A 341 -30.38 25.23 -17.57
N LYS A 342 -31.38 24.56 -18.15
CA LYS A 342 -32.26 23.65 -17.42
C LYS A 342 -31.49 22.40 -17.05
N CYS A 343 -31.51 22.04 -15.77
CA CYS A 343 -30.91 20.79 -15.26
C CYS A 343 -31.98 19.93 -14.60
N ARG A 344 -31.93 18.63 -14.85
CA ARG A 344 -32.79 17.62 -14.24
C ARG A 344 -31.95 16.53 -13.60
N ILE A 345 -32.33 16.14 -12.39
CA ILE A 345 -31.73 15.00 -11.67
C ILE A 345 -32.64 13.80 -11.91
N VAL A 346 -32.16 12.81 -12.65
CA VAL A 346 -32.90 11.57 -12.91
C VAL A 346 -32.75 10.68 -11.70
N MET A 347 -33.88 10.39 -11.04
CA MET A 347 -33.93 9.58 -9.82
C MET A 347 -35.29 8.88 -9.73
N ASN A 348 -35.29 7.55 -9.74
CA ASN A 348 -36.51 6.74 -9.68
C ASN A 348 -37.03 6.57 -8.26
N GLU A 349 -36.11 6.34 -7.31
CA GLU A 349 -36.41 6.12 -5.90
C GLU A 349 -35.44 6.89 -5.00
N VAL A 350 -35.94 7.40 -3.89
CA VAL A 350 -35.13 8.05 -2.87
C VAL A 350 -34.60 6.98 -1.91
N SER A 351 -33.28 6.77 -1.94
CA SER A 351 -32.65 5.85 -0.99
C SER A 351 -32.70 6.39 0.43
N THR A 352 -32.61 5.52 1.41
CA THR A 352 -32.64 5.93 2.83
C THR A 352 -31.48 6.87 3.18
N GLY A 353 -30.31 6.67 2.55
CA GLY A 353 -29.12 7.47 2.80
C GLY A 353 -29.25 8.95 2.40
N ILE A 354 -30.17 9.29 1.49
CA ILE A 354 -30.41 10.66 1.01
C ILE A 354 -31.75 11.24 1.42
N LYS A 355 -32.55 10.49 2.21
CA LYS A 355 -33.92 10.90 2.56
C LYS A 355 -33.96 12.28 3.23
N CYS A 356 -33.10 12.52 4.22
CA CYS A 356 -33.06 13.76 4.97
C CYS A 356 -32.80 14.99 4.06
N ILE A 357 -31.84 14.89 3.15
CA ILE A 357 -31.52 16.01 2.23
C ILE A 357 -32.60 16.14 1.14
N SER A 358 -33.20 15.05 0.67
CA SER A 358 -34.28 15.12 -0.32
C SER A 358 -35.53 15.80 0.23
N GLU A 359 -35.85 15.63 1.52
CA GLU A 359 -36.93 16.37 2.20
C GLU A 359 -36.63 17.88 2.28
N GLN A 360 -35.37 18.27 2.51
CA GLN A 360 -34.96 19.67 2.46
C GLN A 360 -35.04 20.24 1.04
N MET A 361 -34.64 19.46 0.03
CA MET A 361 -34.74 19.86 -1.38
C MET A 361 -36.17 20.04 -1.83
N ALA A 362 -37.12 19.25 -1.32
CA ALA A 362 -38.53 19.42 -1.62
C ALA A 362 -39.11 20.76 -1.11
N GLN A 363 -38.44 21.43 -0.20
CA GLN A 363 -38.80 22.76 0.30
C GLN A 363 -38.13 23.91 -0.47
N ASP A 364 -37.10 23.59 -1.30
CA ASP A 364 -36.39 24.58 -2.11
C ASP A 364 -37.08 24.75 -3.48
N GLU A 365 -37.47 25.96 -3.83
CA GLU A 365 -38.25 26.30 -5.05
C GLU A 365 -37.59 25.77 -6.35
N TYR A 366 -36.27 25.80 -6.44
CA TYR A 366 -35.52 25.31 -7.59
C TYR A 366 -35.54 23.78 -7.66
N TYR A 367 -35.30 23.12 -6.52
CA TYR A 367 -35.16 21.67 -6.47
C TYR A 367 -36.49 20.92 -6.49
N GLN A 368 -37.62 21.56 -6.13
CA GLN A 368 -38.96 20.98 -6.30
C GLN A 368 -39.20 20.47 -7.72
N THR A 369 -38.64 21.15 -8.71
CA THR A 369 -38.81 20.80 -10.13
C THR A 369 -37.60 20.13 -10.73
N ALA A 370 -36.50 19.98 -10.00
CA ALA A 370 -35.25 19.42 -10.53
C ALA A 370 -35.28 17.88 -10.64
N PHE A 371 -36.01 17.21 -9.75
CA PHE A 371 -36.11 15.75 -9.76
C PHE A 371 -37.06 15.25 -10.83
N MET A 372 -36.71 14.13 -11.44
CA MET A 372 -37.45 13.52 -12.53
C MET A 372 -37.24 12.01 -12.56
N LYS A 373 -38.31 11.25 -12.81
CA LYS A 373 -38.19 9.81 -13.05
C LYS A 373 -37.69 9.53 -14.46
N GLU A 374 -37.01 8.40 -14.65
CA GLU A 374 -36.46 7.96 -15.93
C GLU A 374 -37.49 8.04 -17.08
N LYS A 375 -38.72 7.58 -16.85
CA LYS A 375 -39.82 7.62 -17.86
C LYS A 375 -40.16 9.03 -18.34
N ASP A 376 -40.07 10.02 -17.46
CA ASP A 376 -40.38 11.41 -17.81
C ASP A 376 -39.15 12.10 -18.39
N ALA A 377 -37.95 11.72 -17.97
CA ALA A 377 -36.70 12.16 -18.57
C ALA A 377 -36.63 11.79 -20.07
N LEU A 378 -36.99 10.56 -20.43
CA LEU A 378 -37.07 10.13 -21.84
C LEU A 378 -38.03 10.93 -22.69
N LYS A 379 -39.11 11.46 -22.11
CA LYS A 379 -40.06 12.32 -22.85
C LYS A 379 -39.56 13.74 -23.03
N GLU A 380 -38.77 14.24 -22.08
CA GLU A 380 -38.21 15.61 -22.09
C GLU A 380 -36.89 15.69 -22.89
N MET A 381 -36.22 14.58 -23.10
CA MET A 381 -34.93 14.48 -23.78
C MET A 381 -35.03 14.76 -25.27
N ASP A 382 -34.04 15.49 -25.80
CA ASP A 382 -33.86 15.75 -27.23
C ASP A 382 -32.42 15.37 -27.66
N ASP A 383 -32.16 15.49 -28.98
CA ASP A 383 -30.87 15.15 -29.59
C ASP A 383 -29.68 16.02 -29.10
N LYS A 384 -29.97 17.14 -28.45
CA LYS A 384 -28.97 18.08 -27.91
C LYS A 384 -28.89 18.02 -26.38
N THR A 385 -29.63 17.14 -25.76
CA THR A 385 -29.57 16.92 -24.31
C THR A 385 -28.21 16.32 -23.94
N LEU A 386 -27.54 16.91 -22.95
CA LEU A 386 -26.32 16.35 -22.36
C LEU A 386 -26.69 15.51 -21.15
N VAL A 387 -26.31 14.23 -21.20
CA VAL A 387 -26.45 13.32 -20.06
C VAL A 387 -25.13 13.29 -19.30
N ILE A 388 -25.17 13.57 -18.00
CA ILE A 388 -24.01 13.56 -17.12
C ILE A 388 -24.21 12.44 -16.09
N VAL A 389 -23.31 11.48 -16.08
CA VAL A 389 -23.29 10.39 -15.10
C VAL A 389 -22.26 10.74 -14.03
N VAL A 390 -22.68 10.70 -12.78
CA VAL A 390 -21.82 10.98 -11.63
C VAL A 390 -21.75 9.77 -10.72
N ASP A 391 -20.59 9.57 -10.09
CA ASP A 391 -20.35 8.57 -9.07
C ASP A 391 -20.54 7.11 -9.52
N THR A 392 -20.49 6.89 -10.81
CA THR A 392 -20.38 5.57 -11.42
C THR A 392 -19.95 5.67 -12.86
N HIS A 393 -19.12 4.72 -13.30
CA HIS A 393 -18.76 4.52 -14.71
C HIS A 393 -19.38 3.25 -15.30
N ARG A 394 -20.18 2.51 -14.49
CA ARG A 394 -20.74 1.20 -14.87
C ARG A 394 -22.13 1.36 -15.43
N THR A 395 -22.34 0.86 -16.67
CA THR A 395 -23.66 0.84 -17.32
C THR A 395 -24.72 0.11 -16.51
N SER A 396 -24.35 -1.01 -15.86
CA SER A 396 -25.27 -1.81 -15.04
C SER A 396 -25.70 -1.15 -13.73
N MET A 397 -24.97 -0.12 -13.28
CA MET A 397 -25.20 0.56 -12.01
C MET A 397 -25.92 1.89 -12.13
N VAL A 398 -26.05 2.43 -13.34
CA VAL A 398 -26.67 3.73 -13.57
C VAL A 398 -28.13 3.74 -13.15
N GLU A 399 -28.61 4.85 -12.60
CA GLU A 399 -29.99 5.02 -12.11
C GLU A 399 -31.03 4.97 -13.24
N GLY A 400 -30.70 5.55 -14.42
CA GLY A 400 -31.58 5.59 -15.60
C GLY A 400 -30.93 4.94 -16.82
N PRO A 401 -30.91 3.60 -16.94
CA PRO A 401 -30.25 2.92 -18.05
C PRO A 401 -30.86 3.27 -19.41
N SER A 402 -32.17 3.44 -19.51
CA SER A 402 -32.83 3.81 -20.78
C SER A 402 -32.50 5.26 -21.20
N VAL A 403 -32.29 6.16 -20.24
CA VAL A 403 -31.79 7.53 -20.52
C VAL A 403 -30.36 7.48 -21.04
N LEU A 404 -29.52 6.62 -20.47
CA LEU A 404 -28.14 6.43 -20.93
C LEU A 404 -28.10 5.89 -22.36
N GLU A 405 -28.91 4.88 -22.68
CA GLU A 405 -28.99 4.29 -24.02
C GLU A 405 -29.49 5.28 -25.08
N ALA A 406 -30.43 6.16 -24.73
CA ALA A 406 -30.98 7.18 -25.63
C ALA A 406 -30.05 8.39 -25.81
N ALA A 407 -29.03 8.56 -24.94
CA ALA A 407 -28.17 9.72 -24.91
C ALA A 407 -27.20 9.76 -26.10
N LYS A 408 -27.14 10.89 -26.82
CA LYS A 408 -26.16 11.12 -27.89
C LYS A 408 -24.85 11.72 -27.38
N LYS A 409 -24.88 12.40 -26.24
CA LYS A 409 -23.71 13.02 -25.59
C LYS A 409 -23.71 12.65 -24.13
N ILE A 410 -22.68 11.97 -23.70
CA ILE A 410 -22.52 11.47 -22.34
C ILE A 410 -21.22 12.04 -21.75
N VAL A 411 -21.31 12.52 -20.51
CA VAL A 411 -20.16 12.91 -19.70
C VAL A 411 -20.15 12.05 -18.45
N VAL A 412 -18.99 11.58 -18.01
CA VAL A 412 -18.86 10.72 -16.82
C VAL A 412 -17.87 11.35 -15.84
N PHE A 413 -18.30 11.47 -14.58
CA PHE A 413 -17.45 11.81 -13.43
C PHE A 413 -17.49 10.68 -12.43
N ASP A 414 -16.34 10.07 -12.14
CA ASP A 414 -16.29 8.96 -11.20
C ASP A 414 -14.92 8.84 -10.54
N HIS A 415 -14.91 8.33 -9.31
CA HIS A 415 -13.70 8.06 -8.52
C HIS A 415 -13.52 6.57 -8.19
N HIS A 416 -14.45 5.71 -8.58
CA HIS A 416 -14.38 4.27 -8.33
C HIS A 416 -13.30 3.59 -9.17
N ARG A 417 -12.75 2.46 -8.70
CA ARG A 417 -11.78 1.67 -9.46
C ARG A 417 -12.38 1.16 -10.77
N LYS A 418 -11.65 1.33 -11.87
CA LYS A 418 -12.09 0.94 -13.22
C LYS A 418 -12.49 -0.54 -13.28
N SER A 419 -13.66 -0.82 -13.84
CA SER A 419 -14.14 -2.18 -14.10
C SER A 419 -13.68 -2.62 -15.49
N ALA A 420 -13.15 -3.85 -15.61
CA ALA A 420 -12.66 -4.37 -16.88
C ALA A 420 -13.77 -4.77 -17.88
N GLN A 421 -15.01 -4.93 -17.44
CA GLN A 421 -16.09 -5.52 -18.26
C GLN A 421 -17.39 -4.72 -18.30
N ASP A 422 -17.52 -3.62 -17.56
CA ASP A 422 -18.74 -2.84 -17.45
C ASP A 422 -18.35 -1.38 -17.34
N PHE A 423 -18.29 -0.70 -18.48
CA PHE A 423 -17.81 0.68 -18.59
C PHE A 423 -18.60 1.45 -19.64
N ILE A 424 -18.88 2.73 -19.40
CA ILE A 424 -19.55 3.62 -20.34
C ILE A 424 -18.49 4.09 -21.37
N GLU A 425 -18.37 3.37 -22.49
CA GLU A 425 -17.36 3.63 -23.53
C GLU A 425 -17.68 4.85 -24.42
N GLN A 426 -18.94 5.26 -24.50
CA GLN A 426 -19.42 6.31 -25.41
C GLN A 426 -19.34 7.73 -24.83
N ALA A 427 -18.64 7.92 -23.71
CA ALA A 427 -18.52 9.23 -23.07
C ALA A 427 -17.68 10.20 -23.94
N VAL A 428 -18.26 11.37 -24.29
CA VAL A 428 -17.54 12.47 -24.99
C VAL A 428 -16.58 13.20 -24.05
N LEU A 429 -16.79 13.12 -22.75
CA LEU A 429 -15.88 13.59 -21.71
C LEU A 429 -15.91 12.58 -20.56
N LEU A 430 -14.75 12.07 -20.24
CA LEU A 430 -14.54 11.18 -19.09
C LEU A 430 -13.59 11.85 -18.10
N TYR A 431 -14.06 12.05 -16.86
CA TYR A 431 -13.21 12.47 -15.75
C TYR A 431 -13.26 11.42 -14.66
N HIS A 432 -12.37 10.46 -14.79
CA HIS A 432 -12.28 9.29 -13.91
C HIS A 432 -10.98 9.36 -13.12
N GLU A 433 -11.08 9.66 -11.82
CA GLU A 433 -9.94 9.85 -10.92
C GLU A 433 -10.06 8.94 -9.68
N PRO A 434 -9.57 7.69 -9.74
CA PRO A 434 -9.67 6.73 -8.63
C PRO A 434 -9.01 7.16 -7.33
N TYR A 435 -8.23 8.23 -7.38
CA TYR A 435 -7.50 8.79 -6.23
C TYR A 435 -8.19 9.97 -5.58
N ALA A 436 -9.20 10.54 -6.21
CA ALA A 436 -10.09 11.49 -5.58
C ALA A 436 -10.82 10.83 -4.42
N SER A 437 -11.07 11.59 -3.37
CA SER A 437 -11.79 11.07 -2.21
C SER A 437 -13.24 10.71 -2.52
N SER A 438 -13.85 11.47 -3.44
CA SER A 438 -15.26 11.36 -3.83
C SER A 438 -15.50 12.07 -5.16
N THR A 439 -16.60 11.76 -5.81
CA THR A 439 -17.06 12.51 -6.99
C THR A 439 -17.45 13.95 -6.63
N SER A 440 -17.97 14.18 -5.44
CA SER A 440 -18.24 15.55 -4.91
C SER A 440 -16.97 16.40 -4.81
N GLU A 441 -15.81 15.80 -4.49
CA GLU A 441 -14.51 16.48 -4.56
C GLU A 441 -14.22 16.91 -5.99
N LEU A 442 -14.35 16.01 -6.99
CA LEU A 442 -14.11 16.30 -8.40
C LEU A 442 -15.01 17.43 -8.92
N ILE A 443 -16.31 17.38 -8.60
CA ILE A 443 -17.25 18.44 -9.01
C ILE A 443 -16.94 19.77 -8.32
N THR A 444 -16.53 19.73 -7.05
CA THR A 444 -16.11 20.94 -6.33
C THR A 444 -14.88 21.57 -6.98
N GLU A 445 -13.93 20.75 -7.41
CA GLU A 445 -12.74 21.20 -8.13
C GLU A 445 -13.12 21.81 -9.49
N MET A 446 -14.05 21.18 -10.24
CA MET A 446 -14.60 21.76 -11.47
C MET A 446 -15.20 23.15 -11.24
N ILE A 447 -16.02 23.31 -10.19
CA ILE A 447 -16.63 24.60 -9.83
C ILE A 447 -15.56 25.67 -9.58
N GLN A 448 -14.46 25.31 -8.91
CA GLN A 448 -13.35 26.22 -8.63
C GLN A 448 -12.62 26.66 -9.92
N HIS A 449 -12.45 25.74 -10.88
CA HIS A 449 -11.64 25.94 -12.08
C HIS A 449 -12.39 26.55 -13.27
N ILE A 450 -13.71 26.47 -13.32
CA ILE A 450 -14.54 27.10 -14.37
C ILE A 450 -14.28 28.62 -14.49
N GLY A 451 -13.67 29.24 -13.48
CA GLY A 451 -13.22 30.64 -13.54
C GLY A 451 -14.34 31.67 -13.61
N LYS A 452 -15.60 31.24 -13.64
CA LYS A 452 -16.79 32.09 -13.63
C LYS A 452 -17.42 32.02 -12.25
N LYS A 453 -18.07 33.11 -11.80
CA LYS A 453 -18.66 33.21 -10.47
C LYS A 453 -19.88 32.29 -10.33
N ILE A 454 -19.67 30.99 -10.09
CA ILE A 454 -20.72 30.06 -9.73
C ILE A 454 -21.07 30.32 -8.26
N LYS A 455 -22.31 30.76 -8.02
CA LYS A 455 -22.82 30.93 -6.66
C LYS A 455 -23.49 29.64 -6.22
N LEU A 456 -22.88 28.94 -5.27
CA LEU A 456 -23.51 27.81 -4.61
C LEU A 456 -24.59 28.32 -3.66
N ARG A 457 -25.71 27.58 -3.60
CA ARG A 457 -26.69 27.70 -2.51
C ARG A 457 -26.17 26.92 -1.31
N SER A 458 -26.58 27.29 -0.09
CA SER A 458 -26.14 26.58 1.11
C SER A 458 -26.42 25.09 1.05
N ILE A 459 -27.59 24.67 0.55
CA ILE A 459 -27.97 23.28 0.39
C ILE A 459 -27.05 22.53 -0.60
N GLU A 460 -26.59 23.18 -1.66
CA GLU A 460 -25.65 22.59 -2.65
C GLU A 460 -24.26 22.42 -2.03
N ALA A 461 -23.81 23.42 -1.29
CA ALA A 461 -22.54 23.38 -0.59
C ALA A 461 -22.56 22.32 0.52
N ASP A 462 -23.67 22.19 1.26
CA ASP A 462 -23.87 21.16 2.27
C ASP A 462 -23.89 19.75 1.64
N ALA A 463 -24.57 19.58 0.49
CA ALA A 463 -24.66 18.30 -0.20
C ALA A 463 -23.29 17.83 -0.73
N LEU A 464 -22.52 18.72 -1.37
CA LEU A 464 -21.16 18.41 -1.82
C LEU A 464 -20.23 18.07 -0.65
N LEU A 465 -20.31 18.83 0.45
CA LEU A 465 -19.53 18.53 1.65
C LEU A 465 -19.95 17.22 2.31
N ALA A 466 -21.24 16.88 2.27
CA ALA A 466 -21.74 15.59 2.75
C ALA A 466 -21.25 14.42 1.92
N GLY A 467 -21.18 14.57 0.57
CA GLY A 467 -20.58 13.58 -0.33
C GLY A 467 -19.11 13.31 0.01
N ILE A 468 -18.31 14.37 0.16
CA ILE A 468 -16.91 14.21 0.62
C ILE A 468 -16.85 13.51 1.99
N THR A 469 -17.74 13.87 2.91
CA THR A 469 -17.75 13.34 4.27
C THR A 469 -18.09 11.85 4.33
N VAL A 470 -19.06 11.38 3.52
CA VAL A 470 -19.46 9.96 3.50
C VAL A 470 -18.34 9.07 3.00
N ASP A 471 -17.71 9.42 1.90
CA ASP A 471 -16.68 8.59 1.25
C ASP A 471 -15.35 8.60 1.98
N THR A 472 -15.06 9.70 2.66
CA THR A 472 -13.86 9.82 3.50
C THR A 472 -14.07 9.29 4.92
N LYS A 473 -15.25 8.76 5.25
CA LYS A 473 -15.60 8.40 6.63
C LYS A 473 -15.26 9.51 7.61
N ASN A 474 -15.83 10.68 7.36
CA ASN A 474 -15.56 11.89 8.14
C ASN A 474 -14.08 12.30 8.15
N PHE A 475 -13.45 12.35 6.98
CA PHE A 475 -12.04 12.70 6.75
C PHE A 475 -11.02 11.73 7.40
N ALA A 476 -11.43 10.52 7.75
CA ALA A 476 -10.55 9.51 8.35
C ALA A 476 -9.77 8.69 7.29
N VAL A 477 -10.30 8.51 6.08
CA VAL A 477 -9.70 7.67 5.03
C VAL A 477 -9.75 8.36 3.67
N LYS A 478 -8.86 7.97 2.76
CA LYS A 478 -8.78 8.46 1.36
C LYS A 478 -8.71 9.99 1.22
N THR A 479 -8.13 10.70 2.17
CA THR A 479 -8.04 12.16 2.12
C THR A 479 -6.68 12.60 1.58
N GLY A 480 -6.72 13.60 0.70
CA GLY A 480 -5.54 14.31 0.19
C GLY A 480 -5.62 15.82 0.45
N ALA A 481 -4.62 16.57 0.01
CA ALA A 481 -4.62 18.04 0.13
C ALA A 481 -5.84 18.65 -0.59
N ILE A 482 -6.19 18.13 -1.78
CA ILE A 482 -7.33 18.59 -2.59
C ILE A 482 -8.65 18.38 -1.83
N THR A 483 -8.79 17.27 -1.09
CA THR A 483 -10.00 17.01 -0.28
C THR A 483 -10.23 18.11 0.75
N PHE A 484 -9.18 18.51 1.48
CA PHE A 484 -9.28 19.60 2.47
C PHE A 484 -9.46 20.98 1.83
N GLU A 485 -8.82 21.23 0.68
CA GLU A 485 -9.01 22.46 -0.11
C GLU A 485 -10.46 22.58 -0.58
N SER A 486 -11.05 21.49 -1.12
CA SER A 486 -12.44 21.42 -1.55
C SER A 486 -13.40 21.62 -0.38
N ALA A 487 -13.18 20.94 0.74
CA ALA A 487 -13.98 21.15 1.94
C ALA A 487 -13.89 22.60 2.45
N GLY A 488 -12.69 23.19 2.44
CA GLY A 488 -12.47 24.60 2.80
C GLY A 488 -13.17 25.57 1.83
N PHE A 489 -13.17 25.26 0.53
CA PHE A 489 -13.89 26.02 -0.49
C PHE A 489 -15.41 25.97 -0.23
N LEU A 490 -15.98 24.78 -0.03
CA LEU A 490 -17.40 24.60 0.25
C LEU A 490 -17.82 25.34 1.53
N ARG A 491 -16.98 25.30 2.57
CA ARG A 491 -17.23 26.04 3.82
C ARG A 491 -17.29 27.54 3.58
N ARG A 492 -16.40 28.11 2.77
CA ARG A 492 -16.43 29.54 2.38
C ARG A 492 -17.65 29.89 1.54
N ASN A 493 -18.22 28.91 0.82
CA ASN A 493 -19.39 29.10 -0.04
C ASN A 493 -20.73 28.70 0.63
N GLY A 494 -20.76 28.61 1.97
CA GLY A 494 -21.99 28.50 2.74
C GLY A 494 -22.30 27.11 3.29
N ALA A 495 -21.42 26.11 3.09
CA ALA A 495 -21.58 24.82 3.76
C ALA A 495 -21.46 24.97 5.28
N ASP A 496 -22.29 24.24 6.02
CA ASP A 496 -22.28 24.23 7.48
C ASP A 496 -22.09 22.83 8.04
N SER A 497 -21.04 22.64 8.82
CA SER A 497 -20.66 21.34 9.36
C SER A 497 -21.75 20.75 10.28
N ILE A 498 -22.56 21.59 10.93
CA ILE A 498 -23.65 21.13 11.79
C ILE A 498 -24.80 20.61 10.91
N ARG A 499 -25.19 21.37 9.87
CA ARG A 499 -26.22 20.93 8.92
C ARG A 499 -25.78 19.64 8.20
N VAL A 500 -24.53 19.57 7.76
CA VAL A 500 -23.96 18.35 7.14
C VAL A 500 -24.04 17.18 8.11
N ARG A 501 -23.66 17.36 9.39
CA ARG A 501 -23.76 16.30 10.40
C ARG A 501 -25.21 15.83 10.62
N MET A 502 -26.19 16.73 10.52
CA MET A 502 -27.61 16.36 10.65
C MET A 502 -28.08 15.43 9.51
N LEU A 503 -27.46 15.50 8.32
CA LEU A 503 -27.78 14.60 7.21
C LEU A 503 -27.40 13.13 7.49
N PHE A 504 -26.51 12.87 8.42
CA PHE A 504 -26.06 11.54 8.85
C PHE A 504 -26.78 11.01 10.09
N GLN A 505 -27.81 11.71 10.58
CA GLN A 505 -28.56 11.24 11.73
C GLN A 505 -29.44 10.05 11.35
N ASN A 506 -29.38 9.00 12.16
CA ASN A 506 -30.24 7.84 12.06
C ASN A 506 -31.48 8.03 12.93
N ASP A 507 -32.58 7.41 12.53
CA ASP A 507 -33.75 7.27 13.39
C ASP A 507 -33.42 6.41 14.62
N ILE A 508 -34.20 6.62 15.69
CA ILE A 508 -33.93 5.98 16.98
C ILE A 508 -34.02 4.45 16.93
N ASP A 509 -34.83 3.89 16.03
CA ASP A 509 -35.01 2.44 15.92
C ASP A 509 -33.85 1.80 15.17
N SER A 510 -33.35 2.44 14.10
CA SER A 510 -32.12 2.05 13.42
C SER A 510 -30.91 2.16 14.34
N TYR A 511 -30.84 3.24 15.15
CA TYR A 511 -29.77 3.40 16.13
C TYR A 511 -29.80 2.29 17.20
N LYS A 512 -30.98 1.96 17.76
CA LYS A 512 -31.14 0.86 18.72
C LYS A 512 -30.76 -0.48 18.12
N ALA A 513 -31.17 -0.76 16.88
CA ALA A 513 -30.83 -2.00 16.18
C ALA A 513 -29.30 -2.14 15.97
N LYS A 514 -28.64 -1.04 15.56
CA LYS A 514 -27.18 -0.98 15.45
C LYS A 514 -26.50 -1.20 16.80
N ALA A 515 -26.94 -0.49 17.84
CA ALA A 515 -26.39 -0.63 19.19
C ALA A 515 -26.55 -2.06 19.74
N THR A 516 -27.67 -2.72 19.44
CA THR A 516 -27.90 -4.13 19.79
C THR A 516 -26.90 -5.03 19.08
N ALA A 517 -26.70 -4.86 17.76
CA ALA A 517 -25.75 -5.64 17.01
C ALA A 517 -24.30 -5.45 17.53
N VAL A 518 -23.91 -4.22 17.89
CA VAL A 518 -22.57 -3.95 18.46
C VAL A 518 -22.42 -4.56 19.86
N ARG A 519 -23.45 -4.45 20.71
CA ARG A 519 -23.45 -5.02 22.08
C ARG A 519 -23.30 -6.55 22.06
N ASP A 520 -24.03 -7.21 21.13
CA ASP A 520 -24.12 -8.66 21.07
C ASP A 520 -23.03 -9.28 20.18
N ALA A 521 -22.02 -8.47 19.79
CA ALA A 521 -20.89 -8.93 19.01
C ALA A 521 -19.95 -9.83 19.85
N GLU A 522 -19.57 -10.97 19.28
CA GLU A 522 -18.64 -11.91 19.85
C GLU A 522 -17.27 -11.82 19.18
N LEU A 523 -16.20 -11.91 19.97
CA LEU A 523 -14.83 -11.93 19.45
C LEU A 523 -14.40 -13.37 19.15
N TYR A 524 -14.22 -13.69 17.88
CA TYR A 524 -13.68 -14.96 17.41
C TYR A 524 -12.17 -14.83 17.15
N LEU A 525 -11.40 -15.83 17.59
CA LEU A 525 -9.93 -15.83 17.51
C LEU A 525 -9.25 -14.55 18.05
N GLY A 526 -9.91 -13.88 19.01
CA GLY A 526 -9.38 -12.67 19.67
C GLY A 526 -9.26 -11.41 18.81
N SER A 527 -9.61 -11.48 17.51
CA SER A 527 -9.43 -10.35 16.58
C SER A 527 -10.53 -10.17 15.54
N MET A 528 -11.51 -11.08 15.50
CA MET A 528 -12.63 -11.01 14.55
C MET A 528 -13.94 -10.80 15.31
N ALA A 529 -14.64 -9.71 15.03
CA ALA A 529 -15.94 -9.44 15.63
C ALA A 529 -17.04 -10.03 14.75
N LEU A 530 -17.88 -10.90 15.31
CA LEU A 530 -19.01 -11.52 14.65
C LEU A 530 -20.30 -11.07 15.34
N SER A 531 -21.31 -10.65 14.56
CA SER A 531 -22.59 -10.24 15.11
C SER A 531 -23.75 -10.49 14.14
N VAL A 532 -24.97 -10.44 14.70
CA VAL A 532 -26.21 -10.55 13.93
C VAL A 532 -27.12 -9.38 14.27
N CYS A 533 -27.57 -8.66 13.25
CA CYS A 533 -28.58 -7.62 13.41
C CYS A 533 -29.97 -8.24 13.66
N PRO A 534 -30.82 -7.55 14.44
CA PRO A 534 -32.23 -7.94 14.56
C PRO A 534 -32.90 -8.08 13.18
N ALA A 535 -33.65 -9.18 12.99
CA ALA A 535 -34.26 -9.51 11.72
C ALA A 535 -35.47 -8.63 11.37
N ASN A 536 -35.79 -8.53 10.08
CA ASN A 536 -37.04 -7.99 9.51
C ASN A 536 -37.36 -6.53 9.89
N ARG A 537 -36.33 -5.64 9.84
CA ARG A 537 -36.53 -4.19 9.96
C ARG A 537 -36.24 -3.52 8.63
N GLU A 538 -36.92 -2.42 8.35
CA GLU A 538 -36.50 -1.51 7.28
C GLU A 538 -35.01 -1.16 7.47
N ASN A 539 -34.23 -1.22 6.40
CA ASN A 539 -32.79 -0.88 6.40
C ASN A 539 -31.85 -1.84 7.18
N SER A 540 -32.24 -3.09 7.42
CA SER A 540 -31.39 -4.07 8.13
C SER A 540 -29.99 -4.22 7.50
N THR A 541 -29.86 -4.15 6.18
CA THR A 541 -28.57 -4.23 5.47
C THR A 541 -27.67 -3.03 5.73
N LEU A 542 -28.24 -1.82 5.76
CA LEU A 542 -27.51 -0.59 6.10
C LEU A 542 -27.09 -0.59 7.56
N THR A 543 -28.00 -1.01 8.46
CA THR A 543 -27.71 -1.14 9.90
C THR A 543 -26.58 -2.14 10.15
N ALA A 544 -26.58 -3.29 9.44
CA ALA A 544 -25.51 -4.28 9.53
C ALA A 544 -24.16 -3.71 9.04
N ALA A 545 -24.17 -2.94 7.95
CA ALA A 545 -22.98 -2.29 7.43
C ALA A 545 -22.40 -1.26 8.41
N GLN A 546 -23.26 -0.43 9.02
CA GLN A 546 -22.86 0.55 10.02
C GLN A 546 -22.36 -0.11 11.32
N ALA A 547 -22.98 -1.21 11.76
CA ALA A 547 -22.52 -1.96 12.92
C ALA A 547 -21.14 -2.61 12.66
N ALA A 548 -20.92 -3.12 11.45
CA ALA A 548 -19.62 -3.65 11.05
C ALA A 548 -18.53 -2.56 11.04
N ASP A 549 -18.85 -1.35 10.59
CA ASP A 549 -17.92 -0.21 10.66
C ASP A 549 -17.63 0.20 12.12
N ASP A 550 -18.63 0.26 12.99
CA ASP A 550 -18.46 0.60 14.41
C ASP A 550 -17.57 -0.44 15.13
N LEU A 551 -17.74 -1.73 14.86
CA LEU A 551 -16.92 -2.80 15.43
C LEU A 551 -15.45 -2.71 15.04
N MET A 552 -15.12 -2.15 13.87
CA MET A 552 -13.73 -1.90 13.47
C MET A 552 -13.04 -0.80 14.30
N ASN A 553 -13.78 0.02 15.04
CA ASN A 553 -13.22 1.04 15.93
C ASN A 553 -12.84 0.47 17.32
N VAL A 554 -13.12 -0.82 17.57
CA VAL A 554 -12.77 -1.48 18.83
C VAL A 554 -11.32 -1.93 18.81
N THR A 555 -10.55 -1.58 19.84
CA THR A 555 -9.15 -1.96 19.96
C THR A 555 -8.98 -3.48 19.89
N GLY A 556 -8.08 -3.96 19.04
CA GLY A 556 -7.80 -5.38 18.84
C GLY A 556 -8.66 -6.07 17.77
N VAL A 557 -9.72 -5.45 17.29
CA VAL A 557 -10.52 -5.97 16.18
C VAL A 557 -9.81 -5.68 14.86
N LYS A 558 -9.50 -6.75 14.11
CA LYS A 558 -8.88 -6.69 12.77
C LYS A 558 -9.88 -6.91 11.64
N ALA A 559 -10.97 -7.60 11.93
CA ALA A 559 -12.07 -7.83 11.00
C ALA A 559 -13.41 -7.87 11.72
N SER A 560 -14.47 -7.45 11.05
CA SER A 560 -15.85 -7.52 11.57
C SER A 560 -16.78 -8.11 10.52
N PHE A 561 -17.74 -8.91 10.98
CA PHE A 561 -18.78 -9.54 10.18
C PHE A 561 -20.11 -9.36 10.88
N VAL A 562 -21.03 -8.68 10.23
CA VAL A 562 -22.38 -8.50 10.76
C VAL A 562 -23.39 -9.03 9.77
N CYS A 563 -24.16 -10.03 10.18
CA CYS A 563 -25.21 -10.64 9.38
C CYS A 563 -26.58 -10.02 9.68
N CYS A 564 -27.45 -9.92 8.68
CA CYS A 564 -28.85 -9.59 8.87
C CYS A 564 -29.72 -10.45 7.95
N LYS A 565 -30.90 -10.84 8.43
CA LYS A 565 -31.90 -11.53 7.64
C LYS A 565 -32.90 -10.51 7.09
N VAL A 566 -33.13 -10.53 5.77
CA VAL A 566 -34.19 -9.78 5.08
C VAL A 566 -34.95 -10.78 4.24
N ASP A 567 -36.20 -10.96 4.56
CA ASP A 567 -37.03 -12.03 4.04
C ASP A 567 -36.39 -13.41 4.25
N ASP A 568 -36.19 -14.20 3.20
CA ASP A 568 -35.51 -15.51 3.25
C ASP A 568 -34.03 -15.47 2.86
N VAL A 569 -33.42 -14.26 2.84
CA VAL A 569 -32.02 -14.08 2.45
C VAL A 569 -31.22 -13.52 3.61
N VAL A 570 -30.06 -14.11 3.86
CA VAL A 570 -29.08 -13.58 4.80
C VAL A 570 -28.07 -12.74 4.04
N TYR A 571 -27.93 -11.49 4.48
CA TYR A 571 -26.89 -10.56 4.02
C TYR A 571 -25.81 -10.45 5.08
N ALA A 572 -24.56 -10.42 4.65
CA ALA A 572 -23.42 -10.22 5.53
C ALA A 572 -22.62 -8.99 5.10
N SER A 573 -22.39 -8.10 6.04
CA SER A 573 -21.46 -6.97 5.90
C SER A 573 -20.14 -7.31 6.56
N ALA A 574 -19.05 -7.25 5.80
CA ALA A 574 -17.71 -7.53 6.29
C ALA A 574 -16.80 -6.30 6.15
N ARG A 575 -15.94 -6.10 7.14
CA ARG A 575 -14.89 -5.06 7.16
C ARG A 575 -13.58 -5.66 7.64
N SER A 576 -12.44 -5.15 7.14
CA SER A 576 -11.12 -5.57 7.66
C SER A 576 -10.08 -4.48 7.45
N PHE A 577 -9.06 -4.46 8.32
CA PHE A 577 -7.83 -3.70 8.12
C PHE A 577 -6.82 -4.59 7.38
N GLY A 578 -6.42 -4.16 6.17
CA GLY A 578 -5.41 -4.82 5.33
C GLY A 578 -5.97 -5.77 4.26
N ALA A 579 -5.19 -5.94 3.18
CA ALA A 579 -5.58 -6.70 2.00
C ALA A 579 -5.68 -8.22 2.24
N GLU A 580 -4.89 -8.77 3.16
CA GLU A 580 -4.85 -10.21 3.45
C GLU A 580 -6.17 -10.77 3.99
N CYS A 581 -6.90 -10.01 4.81
CA CYS A 581 -8.21 -10.43 5.29
C CYS A 581 -9.26 -10.45 4.17
N ALA A 582 -9.19 -9.51 3.22
CA ALA A 582 -10.12 -9.45 2.09
C ALA A 582 -9.89 -10.58 1.07
N GLU A 583 -8.62 -11.01 0.84
CA GLU A 583 -8.29 -12.08 -0.10
C GLU A 583 -8.60 -13.49 0.44
N ASN A 584 -8.35 -13.76 1.69
CA ASN A 584 -8.62 -15.07 2.30
C ASN A 584 -10.11 -15.37 2.40
N TYR A 585 -10.97 -14.35 2.56
CA TYR A 585 -12.43 -14.51 2.51
C TYR A 585 -12.99 -14.45 1.08
N GLY A 586 -12.29 -13.84 0.12
CA GLY A 586 -12.64 -13.83 -1.30
C GLY A 586 -12.39 -15.15 -2.02
N LYS A 587 -11.51 -16.02 -1.51
CA LYS A 587 -11.22 -17.34 -2.09
C LYS A 587 -12.34 -18.37 -1.87
N THR A 588 -13.21 -18.17 -0.87
CA THR A 588 -14.38 -19.02 -0.60
C THR A 588 -15.70 -18.54 -1.22
N GLY A 589 -15.73 -17.38 -1.86
CA GLY A 589 -16.93 -16.87 -2.53
C GLY A 589 -16.74 -15.46 -3.07
N ARG A 590 -16.76 -15.35 -4.37
CA ARG A 590 -16.73 -14.16 -5.24
C ARG A 590 -16.81 -12.79 -4.56
N ARG A 591 -15.78 -11.97 -4.82
CA ARG A 591 -15.68 -10.54 -4.51
C ARG A 591 -16.99 -9.80 -4.68
N ARG A 592 -17.54 -9.23 -3.59
CA ARG A 592 -18.34 -7.99 -3.54
C ARG A 592 -18.85 -7.73 -2.13
N SER A 593 -19.10 -6.50 -1.81
CA SER A 593 -19.57 -5.96 -0.54
C SER A 593 -20.95 -6.43 -0.06
N PHE A 594 -21.59 -7.36 -0.76
CA PHE A 594 -22.82 -8.04 -0.35
C PHE A 594 -22.82 -9.46 -0.91
N HIS A 595 -22.65 -10.45 -0.06
CA HIS A 595 -22.84 -11.84 -0.44
C HIS A 595 -24.23 -12.31 0.00
N ARG A 596 -24.98 -12.76 -0.97
CA ARG A 596 -26.26 -13.41 -0.77
C ARG A 596 -25.97 -14.89 -0.44
N PHE A 597 -26.13 -15.27 0.82
CA PHE A 597 -26.10 -16.67 1.22
C PHE A 597 -27.55 -17.20 1.24
N ARG A 598 -27.88 -18.17 0.40
CA ARG A 598 -29.04 -19.03 0.60
C ARG A 598 -28.59 -20.16 1.53
N GLY A 599 -28.88 -20.04 2.80
CA GLY A 599 -28.76 -21.13 3.76
C GLY A 599 -30.14 -21.72 3.95
N ALA A 600 -30.27 -23.03 3.78
CA ALA A 600 -31.43 -23.76 4.25
C ALA A 600 -31.49 -23.63 5.78
N ALA A 601 -32.70 -23.43 6.30
CA ALA A 601 -33.03 -23.26 7.70
C ALA A 601 -32.60 -24.45 8.55
#